data_6c58e9e50366469e6442641624ab8d2a
#
_entry.id   6c58e9e50366469e6442641624ab8d2a
#
_cell.length_a   1.000
_cell.length_b   1.000
_cell.length_c   1.000
_cell.angle_alpha   90.00
_cell.angle_beta   90.00
_cell.angle_gamma   90.00
#
_symmetry.space_group_name_H-M   'P 1'
#
loop_
_entity.id
_entity.type
_entity.pdbx_description
1 polymer ?
#
loop_
_entity_poly.entity_id
_entity_poly.type
_entity_poly.pdbx_seq_one_letter_code
_entity_poly.pdbx_strand_id
1 'polypeptide(L)'
;MAHRTVGIGTSIALTGTATTSPAFKVQSNVLRIVATGGNAYVAIGTDPVATAADYLVTSNQPETLAMLKQSQRVVGITKGTTTVLECPEGTQMPFNFGDRVTLDAPAALIDSNWLTLINDTKVVGKSRTAGVGGDFLEKITVEANTAHITTAFSPQTHATLFMSNKVSVISPNPTAAAVAYIQQVQTTGSA
;
A
#
# COMPACT_ATOMS: atom_id res chain seq x y z
N MET A 1 0.02 11.30 -24.53
CA MET A 1 0.18 10.03 -23.80
C MET A 1 -1.19 9.66 -23.24
N ALA A 2 -1.72 8.48 -23.55
CA ALA A 2 -3.01 8.05 -23.04
C ALA A 2 -2.83 7.36 -21.68
N HIS A 3 -3.78 7.56 -20.79
CA HIS A 3 -3.81 6.92 -19.48
C HIS A 3 -4.97 5.93 -19.42
N ARG A 4 -4.68 4.69 -19.07
CA ARG A 4 -5.68 3.68 -18.78
C ARG A 4 -5.90 3.64 -17.26
N THR A 5 -7.14 3.80 -16.80
CA THR A 5 -7.47 3.63 -15.39
C THR A 5 -7.35 2.16 -14.98
N VAL A 6 -6.82 1.91 -13.81
CA VAL A 6 -6.71 0.58 -13.21
C VAL A 6 -7.17 0.64 -11.76
N GLY A 7 -7.93 -0.37 -11.33
CA GLY A 7 -8.49 -0.42 -9.99
C GLY A 7 -9.59 0.60 -9.74
N ILE A 8 -9.94 0.74 -8.47
CA ILE A 8 -10.98 1.67 -7.99
C ILE A 8 -10.29 2.97 -7.59
N GLY A 9 -10.81 4.10 -8.08
CA GLY A 9 -10.38 5.42 -7.63
C GLY A 9 -10.88 5.73 -6.22
N THR A 10 -10.22 6.67 -5.56
CA THR A 10 -10.65 7.21 -4.27
C THR A 10 -10.79 8.72 -4.34
N SER A 11 -11.60 9.28 -3.47
CA SER A 11 -11.73 10.72 -3.29
C SER A 11 -11.47 11.08 -1.83
N ILE A 12 -10.79 12.18 -1.61
CA ILE A 12 -10.46 12.70 -0.28
C ILE A 12 -10.93 14.16 -0.21
N ALA A 13 -11.69 14.49 0.83
CA ALA A 13 -12.05 15.88 1.09
C ALA A 13 -10.76 16.69 1.36
N LEU A 14 -10.63 17.82 0.68
CA LEU A 14 -9.53 18.75 0.90
C LEU A 14 -9.90 19.66 2.09
N THR A 15 -9.07 19.63 3.11
CA THR A 15 -9.24 20.42 4.33
C THR A 15 -7.94 21.11 4.69
N GLY A 16 -7.97 22.07 5.63
CA GLY A 16 -6.77 22.68 6.20
C GLY A 16 -5.93 21.76 7.07
N THR A 17 -6.36 20.50 7.24
CA THR A 17 -5.64 19.45 7.95
C THR A 17 -5.33 18.32 6.97
N ALA A 18 -4.15 17.72 7.08
CA ALA A 18 -3.76 16.61 6.24
C ALA A 18 -4.71 15.41 6.41
N THR A 19 -5.22 14.91 5.30
CA THR A 19 -6.08 13.72 5.23
C THR A 19 -5.43 12.69 4.33
N THR A 20 -5.42 11.43 4.77
CA THR A 20 -4.72 10.34 4.07
C THR A 20 -5.72 9.34 3.49
N SER A 21 -5.45 8.86 2.27
CA SER A 21 -6.22 7.82 1.61
C SER A 21 -6.07 6.46 2.32
N PRO A 22 -7.00 5.51 2.11
CA PRO A 22 -6.70 4.10 2.30
C PRO A 22 -5.47 3.68 1.48
N ALA A 23 -4.82 2.57 1.87
CA ALA A 23 -3.73 2.00 1.10
C ALA A 23 -4.21 1.53 -0.27
N PHE A 24 -3.47 1.87 -1.32
CA PHE A 24 -3.76 1.41 -2.67
C PHE A 24 -3.31 -0.03 -2.87
N LYS A 25 -4.18 -0.86 -3.43
CA LYS A 25 -3.78 -2.18 -3.96
C LYS A 25 -2.87 -1.98 -5.17
N VAL A 26 -1.81 -2.78 -5.24
CA VAL A 26 -0.76 -2.61 -6.25
C VAL A 26 -1.24 -3.07 -7.62
N GLN A 27 -1.77 -2.15 -8.40
CA GLN A 27 -2.17 -2.38 -9.80
C GLN A 27 -1.39 -1.50 -10.78
N SER A 28 -0.85 -0.38 -10.30
CA SER A 28 0.01 0.53 -11.05
C SER A 28 0.90 1.32 -10.08
N ASN A 29 2.09 1.69 -10.52
CA ASN A 29 3.00 2.59 -9.79
C ASN A 29 2.80 4.07 -10.13
N VAL A 30 1.73 4.38 -10.85
CA VAL A 30 1.42 5.74 -11.30
C VAL A 30 0.03 6.11 -10.82
N LEU A 31 -0.08 7.28 -10.21
CA LEU A 31 -1.33 7.91 -9.80
C LEU A 31 -1.62 9.12 -10.66
N ARG A 32 -2.87 9.25 -11.06
CA ARG A 32 -3.43 10.50 -11.57
C ARG A 32 -4.23 11.16 -10.45
N ILE A 33 -3.91 12.42 -10.16
CA ILE A 33 -4.55 13.19 -9.09
C ILE A 33 -5.16 14.45 -9.71
N VAL A 34 -6.39 14.77 -9.31
CA VAL A 34 -7.09 16.00 -9.69
C VAL A 34 -7.68 16.63 -8.44
N ALA A 35 -7.28 17.84 -8.13
CA ALA A 35 -7.91 18.64 -7.08
C ALA A 35 -9.04 19.48 -7.68
N THR A 36 -10.15 19.64 -6.95
CA THR A 36 -11.26 20.53 -7.32
C THR A 36 -11.64 21.40 -6.11
N GLY A 37 -12.05 22.62 -6.33
CA GLY A 37 -12.46 23.53 -5.26
C GLY A 37 -11.31 24.13 -4.44
N GLY A 38 -10.06 23.88 -4.81
CA GLY A 38 -8.86 24.40 -4.19
C GLY A 38 -7.61 23.66 -4.67
N ASN A 39 -6.46 24.27 -4.46
CA ASN A 39 -5.18 23.62 -4.69
C ASN A 39 -4.92 22.58 -3.59
N ALA A 40 -4.21 21.49 -3.92
CA ALA A 40 -3.82 20.47 -2.97
C ALA A 40 -2.30 20.34 -2.92
N TYR A 41 -1.74 20.21 -1.73
CA TYR A 41 -0.39 19.70 -1.53
C TYR A 41 -0.46 18.21 -1.25
N VAL A 42 0.42 17.45 -1.88
CA VAL A 42 0.32 15.99 -1.95
C VAL A 42 1.63 15.34 -1.51
N ALA A 43 1.54 14.45 -0.53
CA ALA A 43 2.61 13.55 -0.13
C ALA A 43 2.23 12.09 -0.46
N ILE A 44 3.18 11.30 -0.96
CA ILE A 44 2.99 9.88 -1.28
C ILE A 44 4.00 9.05 -0.49
N GLY A 45 3.53 7.99 0.15
CA GLY A 45 4.40 7.14 0.95
C GLY A 45 3.64 6.00 1.64
N THR A 46 4.30 5.35 2.58
CA THR A 46 3.68 4.29 3.40
C THR A 46 2.91 4.88 4.59
N ASP A 47 3.36 6.03 5.10
CA ASP A 47 2.69 6.77 6.18
C ASP A 47 2.81 8.29 5.93
N PRO A 48 2.30 8.81 4.79
CA PRO A 48 2.51 10.19 4.41
C PRO A 48 1.62 11.13 5.25
N VAL A 49 2.19 12.29 5.59
CA VAL A 49 1.46 13.43 6.16
C VAL A 49 1.78 14.65 5.31
N ALA A 50 0.82 15.08 4.51
CA ALA A 50 1.02 16.21 3.60
C ALA A 50 1.17 17.54 4.37
N THR A 51 2.07 18.37 3.88
CA THR A 51 2.33 19.73 4.36
C THR A 51 2.31 20.72 3.20
N ALA A 52 2.28 22.01 3.48
CA ALA A 52 2.35 23.05 2.44
C ALA A 52 3.71 23.13 1.71
N ALA A 53 4.69 22.30 2.10
CA ALA A 53 5.98 22.18 1.42
C ALA A 53 6.04 21.01 0.42
N ASP A 54 4.99 20.19 0.36
CA ASP A 54 4.92 19.04 -0.53
C ASP A 54 4.50 19.42 -1.96
N TYR A 55 4.32 18.42 -2.83
CA TYR A 55 4.03 18.65 -4.24
C TYR A 55 2.66 19.31 -4.45
N LEU A 56 2.66 20.45 -5.17
CA LEU A 56 1.44 21.20 -5.46
C LEU A 56 0.69 20.63 -6.67
N VAL A 57 -0.55 20.24 -6.45
CA VAL A 57 -1.53 19.94 -7.49
C VAL A 57 -2.48 21.14 -7.62
N THR A 58 -2.40 21.83 -8.74
CA THR A 58 -3.25 22.99 -9.01
C THR A 58 -4.70 22.57 -9.26
N SER A 59 -5.65 23.37 -8.77
CA SER A 59 -7.08 23.08 -8.94
C SER A 59 -7.47 22.93 -10.40
N ASN A 60 -8.25 21.87 -10.68
CA ASN A 60 -8.74 21.50 -12.01
C ASN A 60 -7.64 21.13 -13.03
N GLN A 61 -6.40 20.95 -12.61
CA GLN A 61 -5.31 20.44 -13.44
C GLN A 61 -4.94 19.02 -12.99
N PRO A 62 -5.04 18.02 -13.88
CA PRO A 62 -4.64 16.66 -13.55
C PRO A 62 -3.11 16.54 -13.53
N GLU A 63 -2.59 15.99 -12.45
CA GLU A 63 -1.19 15.64 -12.31
C GLU A 63 -0.99 14.12 -12.29
N THR A 64 0.15 13.68 -12.79
CA THR A 64 0.53 12.28 -12.79
C THR A 64 1.79 12.08 -11.98
N LEU A 65 1.68 11.36 -10.87
CA LEU A 65 2.75 11.16 -9.91
C LEU A 65 3.10 9.68 -9.78
N ALA A 66 4.38 9.38 -9.52
CA ALA A 66 4.82 8.03 -9.24
C ALA A 66 4.60 7.66 -7.77
N MET A 67 4.13 6.44 -7.53
CA MET A 67 4.18 5.80 -6.20
C MET A 67 5.54 5.15 -5.96
N LEU A 68 5.84 4.80 -4.72
CA LEU A 68 6.98 3.96 -4.37
C LEU A 68 6.92 2.63 -5.14
N LYS A 69 8.09 2.10 -5.48
CA LYS A 69 8.23 0.95 -6.40
C LYS A 69 7.34 -0.24 -6.04
N GLN A 70 6.57 -0.71 -7.01
CA GLN A 70 5.77 -1.93 -6.94
C GLN A 70 6.60 -3.22 -6.80
N SER A 71 7.90 -3.18 -7.03
CA SER A 71 8.79 -4.34 -6.87
C SER A 71 8.83 -4.86 -5.42
N GLN A 72 8.29 -4.10 -4.47
CA GLN A 72 8.22 -4.53 -3.07
C GLN A 72 6.91 -5.28 -2.81
N ARG A 73 6.84 -6.49 -3.36
CA ARG A 73 5.80 -7.47 -3.08
C ARG A 73 6.38 -8.87 -3.00
N VAL A 74 5.75 -9.72 -2.20
CA VAL A 74 6.07 -11.15 -2.12
C VAL A 74 4.78 -11.96 -2.27
N VAL A 75 4.80 -12.98 -3.10
CA VAL A 75 3.71 -13.94 -3.29
C VAL A 75 4.01 -15.20 -2.49
N GLY A 76 2.98 -15.89 -2.01
CA GLY A 76 3.13 -17.12 -1.25
C GLY A 76 3.50 -16.93 0.21
N ILE A 77 3.11 -15.79 0.80
CA ILE A 77 3.33 -15.50 2.23
C ILE A 77 2.61 -16.53 3.09
N THR A 78 3.29 -16.98 4.14
CA THR A 78 2.75 -17.88 5.17
C THR A 78 2.88 -17.26 6.56
N LYS A 79 2.12 -17.79 7.52
CA LYS A 79 2.23 -17.43 8.91
C LYS A 79 3.29 -18.28 9.61
N GLY A 80 4.32 -17.65 10.16
CA GLY A 80 5.26 -18.33 11.04
C GLY A 80 4.75 -18.43 12.49
N THR A 81 4.34 -17.29 13.07
CA THR A 81 3.77 -17.20 14.43
C THR A 81 2.65 -16.17 14.46
N THR A 82 2.18 -15.80 15.66
CA THR A 82 1.12 -14.80 15.85
C THR A 82 1.45 -13.40 15.30
N THR A 83 2.73 -13.09 15.12
CA THR A 83 3.18 -11.77 14.62
C THR A 83 4.17 -11.89 13.48
N VAL A 84 4.53 -13.11 13.06
CA VAL A 84 5.57 -13.34 12.05
C VAL A 84 4.96 -13.83 10.75
N LEU A 85 5.33 -13.18 9.66
CA LEU A 85 5.05 -13.61 8.29
C LEU A 85 6.33 -14.11 7.63
N GLU A 86 6.22 -15.21 6.91
CA GLU A 86 7.33 -15.87 6.24
C GLU A 86 7.13 -15.82 4.73
N CYS A 87 8.19 -15.55 3.98
CA CYS A 87 8.18 -15.70 2.53
C CYS A 87 8.50 -17.15 2.13
N PRO A 88 8.24 -17.55 0.88
CA PRO A 88 8.70 -18.83 0.38
C PRO A 88 10.22 -18.98 0.54
N GLU A 89 10.68 -20.17 0.86
CA GLU A 89 12.10 -20.49 1.01
C GLU A 89 12.88 -20.08 -0.25
N GLY A 90 14.07 -19.50 -0.08
CA GLY A 90 14.88 -18.93 -1.15
C GLY A 90 14.41 -17.57 -1.68
N THR A 91 13.28 -17.06 -1.18
CA THR A 91 12.75 -15.76 -1.60
C THR A 91 13.16 -14.67 -0.63
N GLN A 92 13.62 -13.54 -1.16
CA GLN A 92 13.96 -12.37 -0.34
C GLN A 92 12.71 -11.60 0.08
N MET A 93 12.67 -11.21 1.34
CA MET A 93 11.66 -10.33 1.91
C MET A 93 12.07 -8.86 1.66
N PRO A 94 11.39 -8.13 0.76
CA PRO A 94 11.81 -6.78 0.37
C PRO A 94 11.50 -5.70 1.42
N PHE A 95 10.69 -6.05 2.43
CA PHE A 95 10.26 -5.09 3.46
C PHE A 95 11.30 -4.95 4.57
N ASN A 96 11.38 -3.74 5.13
CA ASN A 96 12.31 -3.38 6.18
C ASN A 96 11.56 -2.88 7.42
N PHE A 97 12.30 -2.68 8.51
CA PHE A 97 11.77 -2.06 9.73
C PHE A 97 11.17 -0.68 9.43
N GLY A 98 9.95 -0.46 9.89
CA GLY A 98 9.21 0.78 9.69
C GLY A 98 8.29 0.80 8.47
N ASP A 99 8.48 -0.10 7.49
CA ASP A 99 7.59 -0.21 6.34
C ASP A 99 6.18 -0.61 6.79
N ARG A 100 5.17 -0.16 6.05
CA ARG A 100 3.79 -0.62 6.22
C ARG A 100 3.42 -1.57 5.11
N VAL A 101 2.75 -2.65 5.47
CA VAL A 101 2.40 -3.73 4.54
C VAL A 101 0.92 -4.08 4.61
N THR A 102 0.39 -4.52 3.48
CA THR A 102 -0.97 -5.02 3.34
C THR A 102 -0.96 -6.38 2.67
N LEU A 103 -1.76 -7.31 3.19
CA LEU A 103 -1.97 -8.63 2.61
C LEU A 103 -3.14 -8.58 1.63
N ASP A 104 -2.96 -9.18 0.45
CA ASP A 104 -4.02 -9.39 -0.53
C ASP A 104 -4.09 -10.88 -0.90
N ALA A 105 -5.29 -11.44 -0.81
CA ALA A 105 -5.56 -12.82 -1.18
C ALA A 105 -7.02 -12.97 -1.60
N PRO A 106 -7.35 -13.96 -2.45
CA PRO A 106 -8.75 -14.28 -2.74
C PRO A 106 -9.51 -14.67 -1.47
N ALA A 107 -10.65 -14.06 -1.22
CA ALA A 107 -11.46 -14.27 -0.03
C ALA A 107 -11.88 -15.74 0.21
N ALA A 108 -11.95 -16.55 -0.86
CA ALA A 108 -12.24 -17.98 -0.77
C ALA A 108 -11.07 -18.83 -0.22
N LEU A 109 -9.86 -18.26 -0.15
CA LEU A 109 -8.63 -18.97 0.19
C LEU A 109 -8.04 -18.57 1.53
N ILE A 110 -8.58 -17.54 2.16
CA ILE A 110 -8.06 -16.97 3.40
C ILE A 110 -9.20 -16.56 4.32
N ASP A 111 -9.02 -16.75 5.62
CA ASP A 111 -9.93 -16.17 6.60
C ASP A 111 -9.93 -14.64 6.47
N SER A 112 -11.12 -14.03 6.39
CA SER A 112 -11.31 -12.58 6.25
C SER A 112 -10.61 -11.77 7.35
N ASN A 113 -10.40 -12.36 8.53
CA ASN A 113 -9.66 -11.74 9.63
C ASN A 113 -8.20 -11.42 9.25
N TRP A 114 -7.56 -12.23 8.41
CA TRP A 114 -6.20 -11.96 7.92
C TRP A 114 -6.12 -10.67 7.10
N LEU A 115 -7.08 -10.47 6.19
CA LEU A 115 -7.12 -9.27 5.35
C LEU A 115 -7.37 -8.01 6.19
N THR A 116 -8.08 -8.14 7.30
CA THR A 116 -8.33 -7.04 8.23
C THR A 116 -7.12 -6.75 9.10
N LEU A 117 -6.47 -7.78 9.64
CA LEU A 117 -5.35 -7.64 10.58
C LEU A 117 -4.04 -7.24 9.91
N ILE A 118 -3.79 -7.71 8.68
CA ILE A 118 -2.61 -7.33 7.89
C ILE A 118 -3.03 -6.32 6.81
N ASN A 119 -3.67 -5.26 7.25
CA ASN A 119 -4.04 -4.13 6.42
C ASN A 119 -3.34 -2.89 6.94
N ASP A 120 -2.38 -2.37 6.17
CA ASP A 120 -1.59 -1.20 6.55
C ASP A 120 -0.86 -1.36 7.90
N THR A 121 -0.31 -2.54 8.13
CA THR A 121 0.35 -2.92 9.38
C THR A 121 1.84 -2.62 9.30
N LYS A 122 2.43 -2.09 10.38
CA LYS A 122 3.85 -1.74 10.43
C LYS A 122 4.72 -2.97 10.65
N VAL A 123 5.84 -3.02 9.93
CA VAL A 123 6.92 -3.99 10.12
C VAL A 123 7.79 -3.53 11.28
N VAL A 124 7.89 -4.35 12.33
CA VAL A 124 8.65 -4.06 13.54
C VAL A 124 9.90 -4.94 13.69
N GLY A 125 10.14 -5.84 12.76
CA GLY A 125 11.32 -6.69 12.76
C GLY A 125 11.52 -7.42 11.43
N LYS A 126 12.75 -7.82 11.16
CA LYS A 126 13.14 -8.68 10.03
C LYS A 126 14.17 -9.68 10.51
N SER A 127 14.06 -10.92 10.09
CA SER A 127 15.01 -11.99 10.43
C SER A 127 15.19 -12.95 9.27
N ARG A 128 16.30 -13.70 9.30
CA ARG A 128 16.59 -14.78 8.36
C ARG A 128 17.00 -16.01 9.15
N THR A 129 16.48 -17.16 8.78
CA THR A 129 16.84 -18.48 9.34
C THR A 129 17.16 -19.45 8.22
N ALA A 130 17.73 -20.61 8.55
CA ALA A 130 17.82 -21.71 7.61
C ALA A 130 16.40 -22.24 7.32
N GLY A 131 16.13 -22.54 6.07
CA GLY A 131 14.91 -23.21 5.63
C GLY A 131 15.02 -24.73 5.77
N VAL A 132 13.91 -25.41 5.63
CA VAL A 132 13.84 -26.90 5.73
C VAL A 132 14.46 -27.55 4.49
N GLY A 133 14.37 -26.91 3.34
CA GLY A 133 14.94 -27.37 2.06
C GLY A 133 16.44 -27.10 1.91
N GLY A 134 17.07 -26.44 2.89
CA GLY A 134 18.50 -26.08 2.87
C GLY A 134 18.79 -24.70 2.31
N ASP A 135 17.80 -23.97 1.85
CA ASP A 135 17.90 -22.57 1.44
C ASP A 135 17.62 -21.64 2.65
N PHE A 136 17.57 -20.35 2.43
CA PHE A 136 17.23 -19.39 3.51
C PHE A 136 15.72 -19.14 3.59
N LEU A 137 15.24 -18.81 4.79
CA LEU A 137 13.87 -18.39 5.06
C LEU A 137 13.89 -17.00 5.67
N GLU A 138 13.40 -16.01 4.94
CA GLU A 138 13.24 -14.64 5.44
C GLU A 138 11.85 -14.41 6.03
N LYS A 139 11.83 -13.66 7.12
CA LYS A 139 10.63 -13.38 7.92
C LYS A 139 10.55 -11.91 8.28
N ILE A 140 9.34 -11.40 8.40
CA ILE A 140 9.08 -10.11 9.04
C ILE A 140 8.20 -10.30 10.27
N THR A 141 8.42 -9.48 11.27
CA THR A 141 7.52 -9.32 12.42
C THR A 141 6.67 -8.09 12.19
N VAL A 142 5.37 -8.21 12.38
CA VAL A 142 4.40 -7.12 12.21
C VAL A 142 3.74 -6.75 13.54
N GLU A 143 3.25 -5.52 13.65
CA GLU A 143 2.55 -5.04 14.86
C GLU A 143 1.21 -5.75 15.08
N ALA A 144 0.59 -6.31 14.04
CA ALA A 144 -0.70 -6.97 14.14
C ALA A 144 -0.64 -8.17 15.08
N ASN A 145 -1.57 -8.22 16.01
CA ASN A 145 -1.76 -9.40 16.86
C ASN A 145 -2.65 -10.41 16.12
N THR A 146 -2.04 -11.40 15.50
CA THR A 146 -2.73 -12.47 14.78
C THR A 146 -3.15 -13.64 15.69
N ALA A 147 -3.09 -13.48 17.03
CA ALA A 147 -3.42 -14.55 17.99
C ALA A 147 -4.87 -15.07 17.84
N HIS A 148 -5.78 -14.22 17.39
CA HIS A 148 -7.18 -14.60 17.16
C HIS A 148 -7.42 -15.37 15.85
N ILE A 149 -6.41 -15.50 14.99
CA ILE A 149 -6.51 -16.28 13.76
C ILE A 149 -6.20 -17.72 14.08
N THR A 150 -7.22 -18.49 14.35
CA THR A 150 -7.12 -19.92 14.73
C THR A 150 -6.87 -20.84 13.54
N THR A 151 -7.20 -20.39 12.35
CA THR A 151 -7.00 -21.18 11.13
C THR A 151 -5.55 -21.08 10.69
N ALA A 152 -4.86 -22.22 10.66
CA ALA A 152 -3.52 -22.30 10.07
C ALA A 152 -3.61 -21.77 8.63
N PHE A 153 -2.85 -20.71 8.35
CA PHE A 153 -2.67 -20.21 7.00
C PHE A 153 -1.82 -21.25 6.25
N SER A 154 -2.48 -22.14 5.56
CA SER A 154 -1.81 -23.06 4.64
C SER A 154 -1.05 -22.25 3.60
N PRO A 155 0.16 -22.62 3.17
CA PRO A 155 0.92 -21.88 2.18
C PRO A 155 0.05 -21.67 0.94
N GLN A 156 -0.50 -20.46 0.85
CA GLN A 156 -1.40 -20.10 -0.23
C GLN A 156 -0.53 -19.47 -1.31
N THR A 157 -0.36 -20.16 -2.40
CA THR A 157 0.38 -19.68 -3.57
C THR A 157 -0.13 -18.36 -4.13
N HIS A 158 -1.27 -17.89 -3.64
CA HIS A 158 -1.94 -16.69 -4.10
C HIS A 158 -1.97 -15.52 -3.10
N ALA A 159 -1.53 -15.73 -1.84
CA ALA A 159 -1.43 -14.62 -0.89
C ALA A 159 -0.23 -13.74 -1.22
N THR A 160 -0.49 -12.46 -1.42
CA THR A 160 0.54 -11.48 -1.77
C THR A 160 0.63 -10.44 -0.66
N LEU A 161 1.82 -10.26 -0.11
CA LEU A 161 2.14 -9.14 0.76
C LEU A 161 2.79 -8.04 -0.06
N PHE A 162 2.31 -6.81 0.07
CA PHE A 162 2.85 -5.66 -0.65
C PHE A 162 2.98 -4.45 0.26
N MET A 163 3.85 -3.51 -0.14
CA MET A 163 4.00 -2.24 0.57
C MET A 163 2.72 -1.41 0.46
N SER A 164 2.23 -0.92 1.59
CA SER A 164 1.07 -0.02 1.64
C SER A 164 1.48 1.35 1.12
N ASN A 165 1.02 1.71 -0.06
CA ASN A 165 1.18 3.06 -0.60
C ASN A 165 -0.09 3.86 -0.35
N LYS A 166 0.06 5.05 0.20
CA LYS A 166 -1.02 5.99 0.49
C LYS A 166 -0.71 7.36 -0.07
N VAL A 167 -1.74 8.15 -0.23
CA VAL A 167 -1.64 9.57 -0.58
C VAL A 167 -2.21 10.38 0.56
N SER A 168 -1.46 11.33 1.06
CA SER A 168 -1.94 12.37 1.97
C SER A 168 -2.11 13.67 1.21
N VAL A 169 -3.17 14.39 1.49
CA VAL A 169 -3.47 15.68 0.88
C VAL A 169 -3.83 16.72 1.94
N ILE A 170 -3.44 17.96 1.70
CA ILE A 170 -3.84 19.13 2.47
C ILE A 170 -4.12 20.29 1.53
N SER A 171 -5.08 21.13 1.86
CA SER A 171 -5.32 22.39 1.15
C SER A 171 -5.37 23.55 2.15
N PRO A 172 -4.49 24.52 2.08
CA PRO A 172 -4.47 25.66 3.02
C PRO A 172 -5.74 26.52 2.95
N ASN A 173 -6.34 26.59 1.76
CA ASN A 173 -7.54 27.40 1.50
C ASN A 173 -8.57 26.63 0.67
N PRO A 174 -9.17 25.55 1.22
CA PRO A 174 -10.16 24.79 0.49
C PRO A 174 -11.51 25.54 0.47
N THR A 175 -12.26 25.37 -0.61
CA THR A 175 -13.70 25.69 -0.57
C THR A 175 -14.45 24.58 0.18
N ALA A 176 -15.69 24.83 0.57
CA ALA A 176 -16.49 23.87 1.34
C ALA A 176 -16.73 22.52 0.62
N ALA A 177 -16.58 22.48 -0.71
CA ALA A 177 -16.76 21.29 -1.53
C ALA A 177 -15.45 20.83 -2.21
N ALA A 178 -14.29 21.23 -1.67
CA ALA A 178 -13.00 20.87 -2.27
C ALA A 178 -12.67 19.38 -2.07
N VAL A 179 -12.27 18.71 -3.15
CA VAL A 179 -11.99 17.27 -3.17
C VAL A 179 -10.75 16.98 -4.03
N ALA A 180 -9.91 16.06 -3.58
CA ALA A 180 -8.90 15.42 -4.41
C ALA A 180 -9.41 14.06 -4.90
N TYR A 181 -9.43 13.86 -6.21
CA TYR A 181 -9.72 12.59 -6.88
C TYR A 181 -8.42 11.91 -7.24
N ILE A 182 -8.24 10.68 -6.81
CA ILE A 182 -7.00 9.92 -6.95
C ILE A 182 -7.30 8.58 -7.62
N GLN A 183 -6.63 8.30 -8.73
CA GLN A 183 -6.83 7.09 -9.53
C GLN A 183 -5.49 6.49 -9.93
N GLN A 184 -5.32 5.17 -9.72
CA GLN A 184 -4.20 4.45 -10.33
C GLN A 184 -4.39 4.40 -11.86
N VAL A 185 -3.33 4.67 -12.60
CA VAL A 185 -3.34 4.68 -14.06
C VAL A 185 -2.12 3.95 -14.62
N GLN A 186 -2.31 3.28 -15.75
CA GLN A 186 -1.19 2.80 -16.58
C GLN A 186 -0.96 3.80 -17.70
N THR A 187 0.28 4.19 -17.88
CA THR A 187 0.69 4.92 -19.08
C THR A 187 0.81 3.91 -20.21
N THR A 188 -0.06 4.01 -21.20
CA THR A 188 0.13 3.27 -22.45
C THR A 188 1.28 3.93 -23.18
N GLY A 189 2.43 3.23 -23.25
CA GLY A 189 3.54 3.67 -24.09
C GLY A 189 3.04 3.87 -25.53
N SER A 190 3.48 4.94 -26.16
CA SER A 190 3.46 4.97 -27.62
C SER A 190 4.36 3.84 -28.10
N ALA A 191 3.80 2.92 -28.87
CA ALA A 191 4.57 2.01 -29.68
C ALA A 191 5.50 2.78 -30.62
#